data_0398a8045ee626c978e30f6759a1f44a
#
_entry.id   0398a8045ee626c978e30f6759a1f44a
#
_cell.length_a   1.000
_cell.length_b   1.000
_cell.length_c   1.000
_cell.angle_alpha   90.00
_cell.angle_beta   90.00
_cell.angle_gamma   90.00
#
_symmetry.space_group_name_H-M   'P 1'
#
loop_
_entity.id
_entity.type
_entity.pdbx_description
1 polymer ?
#
loop_
_entity_poly.entity_id
_entity_poly.type
_entity_poly.pdbx_seq_one_letter_code
_entity_poly.pdbx_strand_id
1 'polypeptide(L)'
;MLALVAASPVASDALGTILDARLEEPVTRYDHGVLGDAVEWGTLRLWVDRCPACARTDVQETVIRLPATRVFEDVEARLIGLDPQAPTAVMVVESDLARGARLSLYTGTGLLAATPFIGQTHRWLAPVGAADLDGDGALEVAYVDRPHLAKVLRVWRLEGDSLTEVAALENLTNHRIGWDHIAGGVRDCGAGPEMVLASGDWSRLMAVRLDGGSLSAREVGRYDAAALEAALACR
;
A
#
# COMPACT_ATOMS: atom_id res chain seq x y z
N MET A 1 -35.44 -10.41 14.56
CA MET A 1 -34.67 -11.26 13.67
C MET A 1 -34.01 -10.35 12.65
N LEU A 2 -32.76 -9.94 12.88
CA LEU A 2 -31.94 -9.23 11.88
C LEU A 2 -31.25 -10.30 11.02
N ALA A 3 -31.51 -10.27 9.71
CA ALA A 3 -30.80 -11.12 8.77
C ALA A 3 -29.43 -10.53 8.54
N LEU A 4 -28.36 -11.22 8.94
CA LEU A 4 -27.00 -10.95 8.46
C LEU A 4 -26.98 -11.25 6.96
N VAL A 5 -26.84 -10.21 6.16
CA VAL A 5 -26.45 -10.35 4.74
C VAL A 5 -24.94 -10.59 4.74
N ALA A 6 -24.55 -11.85 4.58
CA ALA A 6 -23.14 -12.17 4.32
C ALA A 6 -22.79 -11.60 2.93
N ALA A 7 -21.86 -10.65 2.89
CA ALA A 7 -21.24 -10.23 1.63
C ALA A 7 -20.49 -11.43 1.06
N SER A 8 -20.88 -11.87 -0.14
CA SER A 8 -20.14 -12.93 -0.84
C SER A 8 -18.74 -12.39 -1.18
N PRO A 9 -17.66 -13.11 -0.90
CA PRO A 9 -16.33 -12.73 -1.37
C PRO A 9 -16.38 -12.67 -2.90
N VAL A 10 -15.89 -11.59 -3.48
CA VAL A 10 -15.63 -11.53 -4.94
C VAL A 10 -14.62 -12.65 -5.20
N ALA A 11 -15.01 -13.63 -6.00
CA ALA A 11 -14.16 -14.78 -6.28
C ALA A 11 -12.83 -14.29 -6.87
N SER A 12 -11.72 -14.56 -6.22
CA SER A 12 -10.35 -14.18 -6.62
C SER A 12 -10.04 -14.65 -8.07
N ASP A 13 -10.65 -15.73 -8.52
CA ASP A 13 -10.52 -16.27 -9.85
C ASP A 13 -11.00 -15.31 -10.97
N ALA A 14 -11.91 -14.36 -10.65
CA ALA A 14 -12.42 -13.40 -11.63
C ALA A 14 -11.43 -12.25 -11.94
N LEU A 15 -10.46 -11.99 -11.07
CA LEU A 15 -9.52 -10.88 -11.22
C LEU A 15 -8.23 -11.29 -11.96
N GLY A 16 -7.91 -12.59 -12.00
CA GLY A 16 -6.64 -13.11 -12.47
C GLY A 16 -5.49 -12.86 -11.49
N THR A 17 -4.30 -13.40 -11.80
CA THR A 17 -3.08 -13.17 -11.01
C THR A 17 -2.22 -12.11 -11.69
N ILE A 18 -1.80 -11.09 -10.96
CA ILE A 18 -0.89 -10.06 -11.47
C ILE A 18 0.55 -10.59 -11.39
N LEU A 19 1.19 -10.72 -12.54
CA LEU A 19 2.54 -11.27 -12.65
C LEU A 19 3.62 -10.20 -12.51
N ASP A 20 3.34 -8.99 -12.99
CA ASP A 20 4.27 -7.84 -12.92
C ASP A 20 3.47 -6.53 -13.00
N ALA A 21 4.05 -5.47 -12.44
CA ALA A 21 3.50 -4.12 -12.49
C ALA A 21 4.63 -3.09 -12.58
N ARG A 22 4.47 -2.08 -13.46
CA ARG A 22 5.49 -1.04 -13.65
C ARG A 22 4.87 0.34 -13.78
N LEU A 23 5.54 1.30 -13.17
CA LEU A 23 5.29 2.72 -13.40
C LEU A 23 6.05 3.15 -14.64
N GLU A 24 5.38 3.86 -15.55
CA GLU A 24 5.91 4.25 -16.87
C GLU A 24 5.48 5.68 -17.23
N GLU A 25 6.01 6.17 -18.35
CA GLU A 25 5.75 7.51 -18.86
C GLU A 25 6.13 8.60 -17.83
N PRO A 26 7.44 8.86 -17.64
CA PRO A 26 7.91 9.87 -16.70
C PRO A 26 7.36 11.28 -17.08
N VAL A 27 6.90 12.01 -16.08
CA VAL A 27 6.27 13.33 -16.22
C VAL A 27 6.78 14.28 -15.12
N THR A 28 6.75 15.59 -15.41
CA THR A 28 7.20 16.65 -14.50
C THR A 28 6.10 17.63 -14.13
N ARG A 29 4.82 17.26 -14.33
CA ARG A 29 3.67 18.13 -14.06
C ARG A 29 3.31 18.28 -12.58
N TYR A 30 3.97 17.51 -11.69
CA TYR A 30 3.81 17.60 -10.24
C TYR A 30 5.20 17.76 -9.61
N ASP A 31 5.46 18.91 -9.00
CA ASP A 31 6.78 19.36 -8.57
C ASP A 31 7.03 19.18 -7.07
N HIS A 32 6.51 18.07 -6.48
CA HIS A 32 6.62 17.86 -5.04
C HIS A 32 8.03 17.45 -4.60
N GLY A 33 8.74 16.64 -5.37
CA GLY A 33 10.12 16.25 -5.12
C GLY A 33 10.35 15.49 -3.79
N VAL A 34 9.31 14.91 -3.21
CA VAL A 34 9.39 14.21 -1.91
C VAL A 34 10.24 12.95 -2.00
N LEU A 35 10.30 12.31 -3.17
CA LEU A 35 11.05 11.08 -3.46
C LEU A 35 12.47 11.33 -3.97
N GLY A 36 12.98 12.58 -3.88
CA GLY A 36 14.36 12.92 -4.19
C GLY A 36 14.57 13.52 -5.59
N ASP A 37 13.58 13.46 -6.45
CA ASP A 37 13.60 14.09 -7.76
C ASP A 37 12.28 14.81 -8.08
N ALA A 38 12.12 15.32 -9.29
CA ALA A 38 10.91 16.00 -9.74
C ALA A 38 10.19 15.23 -10.86
N VAL A 39 10.46 13.93 -10.96
CA VAL A 39 9.89 13.06 -11.99
C VAL A 39 8.90 12.10 -11.33
N GLU A 40 7.66 12.18 -11.78
CA GLU A 40 6.59 11.27 -11.40
C GLU A 40 6.14 10.45 -12.61
N TRP A 41 5.16 9.55 -12.43
CA TRP A 41 4.76 8.63 -13.47
C TRP A 41 3.33 8.91 -13.94
N GLY A 42 3.13 8.84 -15.26
CA GLY A 42 1.82 9.06 -15.89
C GLY A 42 1.00 7.79 -16.08
N THR A 43 1.65 6.64 -16.05
CA THR A 43 1.08 5.35 -16.46
C THR A 43 1.49 4.24 -15.50
N LEU A 44 0.55 3.33 -15.24
CA LEU A 44 0.78 2.04 -14.58
C LEU A 44 0.46 0.93 -15.59
N ARG A 45 1.41 0.03 -15.85
CA ARG A 45 1.23 -1.16 -16.68
C ARG A 45 1.22 -2.40 -15.83
N LEU A 46 0.27 -3.29 -16.10
CA LEU A 46 0.10 -4.57 -15.42
C LEU A 46 0.19 -5.72 -16.45
N TRP A 47 0.82 -6.81 -16.07
CA TRP A 47 0.74 -8.10 -16.77
C TRP A 47 -0.05 -9.07 -15.91
N VAL A 48 -1.17 -9.55 -16.45
CA VAL A 48 -2.17 -10.31 -15.71
C VAL A 48 -2.38 -11.67 -16.38
N ASP A 49 -2.14 -12.75 -15.63
CA ASP A 49 -2.61 -14.08 -16.04
C ASP A 49 -4.10 -14.19 -15.77
N ARG A 50 -4.89 -14.25 -16.83
CA ARG A 50 -6.36 -14.33 -16.76
C ARG A 50 -6.88 -15.72 -16.44
N CYS A 51 -6.02 -16.72 -16.49
CA CYS A 51 -6.40 -18.09 -16.20
C CYS A 51 -5.30 -18.85 -15.42
N PRO A 52 -5.02 -18.46 -14.15
CA PRO A 52 -3.94 -19.07 -13.36
C PRO A 52 -4.11 -20.58 -13.15
N ALA A 53 -5.34 -21.09 -13.22
CA ALA A 53 -5.63 -22.53 -13.16
C ALA A 53 -5.53 -23.28 -14.51
N CYS A 54 -5.28 -22.56 -15.61
CA CYS A 54 -5.19 -23.16 -16.94
C CYS A 54 -3.83 -23.84 -17.16
N ALA A 55 -3.82 -24.89 -18.01
CA ALA A 55 -2.58 -25.56 -18.40
C ALA A 55 -1.62 -24.66 -19.22
N ARG A 56 -2.11 -23.55 -19.74
CA ARG A 56 -1.32 -22.50 -20.42
C ARG A 56 -1.67 -21.16 -19.82
N THR A 57 -0.64 -20.38 -19.51
CA THR A 57 -0.75 -19.00 -19.04
C THR A 57 -1.44 -18.12 -20.11
N ASP A 58 -2.45 -17.37 -19.74
CA ASP A 58 -3.13 -16.36 -20.57
C ASP A 58 -2.77 -14.97 -20.07
N VAL A 59 -1.60 -14.48 -20.49
CA VAL A 59 -1.10 -13.16 -20.06
C VAL A 59 -1.69 -12.06 -20.93
N GLN A 60 -2.35 -11.11 -20.28
CA GLN A 60 -2.87 -9.90 -20.89
C GLN A 60 -2.24 -8.66 -20.24
N GLU A 61 -1.99 -7.64 -21.06
CA GLU A 61 -1.53 -6.34 -20.57
C GLU A 61 -2.72 -5.42 -20.28
N THR A 62 -2.67 -4.74 -19.13
CA THR A 62 -3.57 -3.63 -18.81
C THR A 62 -2.74 -2.38 -18.61
N VAL A 63 -3.11 -1.30 -19.29
CA VAL A 63 -2.41 0.01 -19.19
C VAL A 63 -3.36 1.06 -18.64
N ILE A 64 -3.04 1.56 -17.47
CA ILE A 64 -3.79 2.61 -16.77
C ILE A 64 -3.05 3.94 -16.97
N ARG A 65 -3.65 4.88 -17.71
CA ARG A 65 -3.14 6.24 -17.85
C ARG A 65 -3.92 7.20 -16.99
N LEU A 66 -3.21 7.94 -16.15
CA LEU A 66 -3.83 8.99 -15.34
C LEU A 66 -4.13 10.24 -16.18
N PRO A 67 -5.21 10.98 -15.88
CA PRO A 67 -5.47 12.27 -16.50
C PRO A 67 -4.35 13.27 -16.16
N ALA A 68 -4.23 14.35 -16.93
CA ALA A 68 -3.18 15.36 -16.75
C ALA A 68 -3.20 16.03 -15.36
N THR A 69 -4.29 15.89 -14.61
CA THR A 69 -4.43 16.42 -13.23
C THR A 69 -3.88 15.49 -12.16
N ARG A 70 -3.36 14.28 -12.52
CA ARG A 70 -2.85 13.29 -11.58
C ARG A 70 -1.54 12.68 -12.06
N VAL A 71 -0.79 12.13 -11.09
CA VAL A 71 0.43 11.35 -11.31
C VAL A 71 0.42 10.14 -10.36
N PHE A 72 1.19 9.12 -10.67
CA PHE A 72 1.63 8.13 -9.68
C PHE A 72 2.90 8.68 -9.02
N GLU A 73 2.81 9.03 -7.74
CA GLU A 73 3.89 9.57 -6.91
C GLU A 73 4.38 8.46 -5.97
N ASP A 74 5.07 7.50 -6.52
CA ASP A 74 5.52 6.31 -5.79
C ASP A 74 6.86 5.79 -6.32
N VAL A 75 7.59 5.10 -5.45
CA VAL A 75 8.86 4.45 -5.79
C VAL A 75 8.67 3.14 -6.54
N GLU A 76 7.51 2.49 -6.36
CA GLU A 76 7.19 1.20 -6.99
C GLU A 76 5.68 0.93 -7.01
N ALA A 77 5.27 0.03 -7.89
CA ALA A 77 3.93 -0.56 -7.92
C ALA A 77 3.96 -1.90 -7.15
N ARG A 78 3.31 -1.96 -5.96
CA ARG A 78 3.39 -3.12 -5.05
C ARG A 78 2.31 -4.14 -5.38
N LEU A 79 2.70 -5.37 -5.70
CA LEU A 79 1.77 -6.49 -5.86
C LEU A 79 1.21 -6.88 -4.49
N ILE A 80 -0.12 -6.98 -4.39
CA ILE A 80 -0.82 -7.30 -3.14
C ILE A 80 -1.94 -8.32 -3.36
N GLY A 81 -2.26 -9.07 -2.31
CA GLY A 81 -3.34 -10.04 -2.25
C GLY A 81 -3.31 -10.78 -0.92
N LEU A 82 -4.38 -11.53 -0.61
CA LEU A 82 -4.40 -12.43 0.55
C LEU A 82 -3.40 -13.57 0.41
N ASP A 83 -3.19 -14.04 -0.82
CA ASP A 83 -2.11 -14.97 -1.15
C ASP A 83 -0.96 -14.18 -1.82
N PRO A 84 0.20 -14.04 -1.15
CA PRO A 84 1.36 -13.36 -1.75
C PRO A 84 1.92 -14.06 -3.00
N GLN A 85 1.61 -15.34 -3.22
CA GLN A 85 2.02 -16.10 -4.41
C GLN A 85 1.05 -15.91 -5.59
N ALA A 86 -0.15 -15.38 -5.33
CA ALA A 86 -1.18 -15.11 -6.32
C ALA A 86 -1.78 -13.71 -6.12
N PRO A 87 -0.98 -12.64 -6.26
CA PRO A 87 -1.45 -11.28 -6.07
C PRO A 87 -2.53 -10.92 -7.09
N THR A 88 -3.61 -10.29 -6.63
CA THR A 88 -4.78 -9.93 -7.46
C THR A 88 -4.93 -8.45 -7.67
N ALA A 89 -4.16 -7.63 -6.95
CA ALA A 89 -4.19 -6.18 -7.06
C ALA A 89 -2.77 -5.56 -6.98
N VAL A 90 -2.69 -4.31 -7.37
CA VAL A 90 -1.50 -3.46 -7.22
C VAL A 90 -1.87 -2.28 -6.32
N MET A 91 -1.05 -2.06 -5.30
CA MET A 91 -1.12 -0.90 -4.42
C MET A 91 -0.12 0.16 -4.88
N VAL A 92 -0.57 1.39 -5.06
CA VAL A 92 0.25 2.51 -5.54
C VAL A 92 -0.30 3.85 -5.03
N VAL A 93 0.58 4.84 -4.88
CA VAL A 93 0.20 6.21 -4.51
C VAL A 93 -0.16 7.01 -5.77
N GLU A 94 -1.37 7.56 -5.79
CA GLU A 94 -1.78 8.60 -6.75
C GLU A 94 -1.77 9.97 -6.10
N SER A 95 -1.20 10.97 -6.75
CA SER A 95 -1.27 12.37 -6.35
C SER A 95 -2.05 13.21 -7.37
N ASP A 96 -3.00 13.97 -6.86
CA ASP A 96 -3.77 14.97 -7.61
C ASP A 96 -3.14 16.36 -7.42
N LEU A 97 -3.00 17.12 -8.48
CA LEU A 97 -2.32 18.41 -8.47
C LEU A 97 -2.93 19.42 -7.48
N ALA A 98 -4.21 19.26 -7.13
CA ALA A 98 -4.91 20.17 -6.20
C ALA A 98 -5.18 19.56 -4.83
N ARG A 99 -5.31 18.20 -4.75
CA ARG A 99 -5.80 17.50 -3.56
C ARG A 99 -4.74 16.66 -2.85
N GLY A 100 -3.51 16.54 -3.42
CA GLY A 100 -2.45 15.70 -2.88
C GLY A 100 -2.71 14.21 -3.07
N ALA A 101 -2.10 13.37 -2.26
CA ALA A 101 -2.05 11.93 -2.43
C ALA A 101 -3.32 11.19 -1.95
N ARG A 102 -3.51 9.99 -2.50
CA ARG A 102 -4.37 8.91 -2.01
C ARG A 102 -3.69 7.56 -2.25
N LEU A 103 -4.03 6.55 -1.48
CA LEU A 103 -3.66 5.18 -1.78
C LEU A 103 -4.70 4.57 -2.73
N SER A 104 -4.25 3.95 -3.82
CA SER A 104 -5.10 3.36 -4.84
C SER A 104 -4.75 1.90 -5.07
N LEU A 105 -5.78 1.07 -5.25
CA LEU A 105 -5.67 -0.34 -5.60
C LEU A 105 -6.17 -0.55 -7.02
N TYR A 106 -5.33 -1.15 -7.87
CA TYR A 106 -5.64 -1.46 -9.25
C TYR A 106 -5.63 -2.97 -9.49
N THR A 107 -6.52 -3.42 -10.35
CA THR A 107 -6.57 -4.80 -10.86
C THR A 107 -6.38 -4.81 -12.37
N GLY A 108 -6.37 -5.98 -12.98
CA GLY A 108 -6.38 -6.12 -14.44
C GLY A 108 -7.58 -5.49 -15.14
N THR A 109 -8.60 -5.04 -14.41
CA THR A 109 -9.78 -4.36 -14.94
C THR A 109 -9.79 -2.84 -14.69
N GLY A 110 -8.78 -2.31 -14.01
CA GLY A 110 -8.65 -0.89 -13.68
C GLY A 110 -8.67 -0.61 -12.17
N LEU A 111 -9.08 0.62 -11.78
CA LEU A 111 -9.18 1.00 -10.38
C LEU A 111 -10.21 0.13 -9.66
N LEU A 112 -9.76 -0.56 -8.62
CA LEU A 112 -10.62 -1.35 -7.73
C LEU A 112 -11.16 -0.47 -6.61
N ALA A 113 -10.28 0.14 -5.82
CA ALA A 113 -10.63 0.94 -4.67
C ALA A 113 -9.56 2.01 -4.43
N ALA A 114 -9.92 3.08 -3.73
CA ALA A 114 -8.96 4.10 -3.31
C ALA A 114 -9.42 4.78 -2.02
N THR A 115 -8.44 5.23 -1.21
CA THR A 115 -8.73 6.11 -0.08
C THR A 115 -9.15 7.50 -0.57
N PRO A 116 -9.78 8.33 0.26
CA PRO A 116 -9.93 9.75 -0.06
C PRO A 116 -8.57 10.42 -0.30
N PHE A 117 -8.53 11.44 -1.16
CA PHE A 117 -7.36 12.31 -1.25
C PHE A 117 -7.15 13.06 0.07
N ILE A 118 -5.90 13.33 0.44
CA ILE A 118 -5.56 14.09 1.67
C ILE A 118 -6.23 15.46 1.71
N GLY A 119 -6.53 16.05 0.53
CA GLY A 119 -7.29 17.30 0.40
C GLY A 119 -6.44 18.54 0.23
N GLN A 120 -5.12 18.41 0.13
CA GLN A 120 -4.19 19.51 -0.07
C GLN A 120 -3.04 19.08 -0.97
N THR A 121 -2.68 19.95 -1.95
CA THR A 121 -1.51 19.72 -2.82
C THR A 121 -0.22 19.56 -2.01
N HIS A 122 0.73 18.82 -2.54
CA HIS A 122 2.02 18.52 -1.89
C HIS A 122 1.85 17.90 -0.48
N ARG A 123 0.81 17.09 -0.31
CA ARG A 123 0.65 16.20 0.85
C ARG A 123 0.66 14.78 0.35
N TRP A 124 1.60 14.02 0.87
CA TRP A 124 1.92 12.68 0.42
C TRP A 124 1.73 11.65 1.55
N LEU A 125 1.57 10.41 1.19
CA LEU A 125 1.51 9.27 2.08
C LEU A 125 2.52 8.21 1.64
N ALA A 126 3.10 7.49 2.59
CA ALA A 126 4.11 6.46 2.33
C ALA A 126 3.54 5.08 2.65
N PRO A 127 3.36 4.20 1.65
CA PRO A 127 2.89 2.84 1.86
C PRO A 127 3.75 2.05 2.86
N VAL A 128 3.10 1.17 3.65
CA VAL A 128 3.78 0.20 4.53
C VAL A 128 3.64 -1.21 3.95
N GLY A 129 2.44 -1.58 3.52
CA GLY A 129 2.18 -2.89 2.93
C GLY A 129 0.72 -3.28 3.01
N ALA A 130 0.45 -4.55 2.66
CA ALA A 130 -0.88 -5.14 2.69
C ALA A 130 -0.80 -6.60 3.15
N ALA A 131 -1.76 -7.02 3.96
CA ALA A 131 -1.95 -8.40 4.42
C ALA A 131 -3.33 -8.53 5.07
N ASP A 132 -3.72 -9.74 5.46
CA ASP A 132 -4.75 -9.98 6.47
C ASP A 132 -4.11 -9.69 7.84
N LEU A 133 -4.19 -8.41 8.29
CA LEU A 133 -3.41 -7.92 9.43
C LEU A 133 -3.96 -8.35 10.79
N ASP A 134 -5.24 -8.72 10.88
CA ASP A 134 -5.88 -9.17 12.13
C ASP A 134 -6.38 -10.63 12.09
N GLY A 135 -6.18 -11.32 10.96
CA GLY A 135 -6.48 -12.74 10.80
C GLY A 135 -7.95 -13.05 10.57
N ASP A 136 -8.75 -12.08 10.11
CA ASP A 136 -10.20 -12.25 9.86
C ASP A 136 -10.53 -12.69 8.41
N GLY A 137 -9.51 -12.78 7.54
CA GLY A 137 -9.63 -13.19 6.15
C GLY A 137 -9.91 -12.03 5.18
N ALA A 138 -9.93 -10.78 5.65
CA ALA A 138 -10.00 -9.60 4.79
C ALA A 138 -8.58 -9.06 4.50
N LEU A 139 -8.45 -8.30 3.41
CA LEU A 139 -7.19 -7.63 3.07
C LEU A 139 -7.19 -6.22 3.67
N GLU A 140 -6.19 -5.94 4.50
CA GLU A 140 -5.89 -4.58 4.91
C GLU A 140 -4.70 -4.03 4.13
N VAL A 141 -4.74 -2.72 3.90
CA VAL A 141 -3.63 -1.91 3.38
C VAL A 141 -3.23 -0.87 4.40
N ALA A 142 -1.94 -0.63 4.55
CA ALA A 142 -1.42 0.31 5.53
C ALA A 142 -0.47 1.32 4.89
N TYR A 143 -0.54 2.57 5.37
CA TYR A 143 0.39 3.63 4.99
C TYR A 143 0.61 4.62 6.14
N VAL A 144 1.71 5.38 6.09
CA VAL A 144 1.91 6.53 6.97
C VAL A 144 1.41 7.79 6.27
N ASP A 145 0.39 8.41 6.82
CA ASP A 145 -0.15 9.69 6.38
C ASP A 145 0.85 10.81 6.71
N ARG A 146 1.28 11.54 5.68
CA ARG A 146 2.22 12.67 5.78
C ARG A 146 3.41 12.35 6.69
N PRO A 147 4.30 11.42 6.29
CA PRO A 147 5.38 10.88 7.15
C PRO A 147 6.34 11.94 7.70
N HIS A 148 6.37 13.12 7.08
CA HIS A 148 7.19 14.26 7.51
C HIS A 148 6.44 15.26 8.41
N LEU A 149 5.10 15.16 8.50
CA LEU A 149 4.24 16.13 9.19
C LEU A 149 3.35 15.47 10.23
N ALA A 150 2.30 14.76 9.79
CA ALA A 150 1.30 14.15 10.66
C ALA A 150 1.84 12.89 11.34
N LYS A 151 2.64 12.07 10.61
CA LYS A 151 3.26 10.83 11.13
C LYS A 151 2.25 9.88 11.74
N VAL A 152 1.15 9.65 11.03
CA VAL A 152 0.04 8.80 11.46
C VAL A 152 0.01 7.55 10.59
N LEU A 153 0.25 6.38 11.18
CA LEU A 153 -0.04 5.10 10.53
C LEU A 153 -1.55 4.94 10.43
N ARG A 154 -2.05 4.66 9.22
CA ARG A 154 -3.47 4.37 8.95
C ARG A 154 -3.60 3.00 8.32
N VAL A 155 -4.61 2.27 8.75
CA VAL A 155 -4.96 0.95 8.23
C VAL A 155 -6.38 1.00 7.67
N TRP A 156 -6.53 0.49 6.46
CA TRP A 156 -7.78 0.47 5.72
C TRP A 156 -8.09 -0.96 5.29
N ARG A 157 -9.33 -1.39 5.47
CA ARG A 157 -9.83 -2.70 5.04
C ARG A 157 -10.46 -2.60 3.68
N LEU A 158 -10.16 -3.56 2.80
CA LEU A 158 -10.82 -3.70 1.50
C LEU A 158 -12.13 -4.47 1.67
N GLU A 159 -13.25 -3.80 1.37
CA GLU A 159 -14.60 -4.35 1.41
C GLU A 159 -15.25 -4.20 0.02
N GLY A 160 -15.20 -5.29 -0.77
CA GLY A 160 -15.64 -5.23 -2.17
C GLY A 160 -14.79 -4.30 -3.02
N ASP A 161 -15.32 -3.16 -3.41
CA ASP A 161 -14.67 -2.12 -4.22
C ASP A 161 -14.39 -0.82 -3.44
N SER A 162 -14.40 -0.88 -2.12
CA SER A 162 -14.19 0.27 -1.24
C SER A 162 -13.16 0.00 -0.15
N LEU A 163 -12.50 1.06 0.31
CA LEU A 163 -11.59 1.05 1.45
C LEU A 163 -12.23 1.78 2.63
N THR A 164 -12.33 1.08 3.77
CA THR A 164 -12.85 1.61 5.03
C THR A 164 -11.70 1.74 6.03
N GLU A 165 -11.50 2.92 6.63
CA GLU A 165 -10.48 3.10 7.67
C GLU A 165 -10.87 2.33 8.92
N VAL A 166 -10.01 1.41 9.38
CA VAL A 166 -10.27 0.56 10.55
C VAL A 166 -9.50 0.99 11.76
N ALA A 167 -8.30 1.59 11.59
CA ALA A 167 -7.49 2.04 12.72
C ALA A 167 -6.45 3.10 12.31
N ALA A 168 -6.03 3.93 13.27
CA ALA A 168 -4.93 4.86 13.11
C ALA A 168 -4.08 4.95 14.39
N LEU A 169 -2.78 5.19 14.23
CA LEU A 169 -1.83 5.33 15.34
C LEU A 169 -0.80 6.42 15.03
N GLU A 170 -0.66 7.39 15.92
CA GLU A 170 0.22 8.53 15.78
C GLU A 170 1.69 8.20 16.12
N ASN A 171 2.58 9.14 15.77
CA ASN A 171 4.01 9.13 16.10
C ASN A 171 4.80 7.99 15.45
N LEU A 172 4.45 7.64 14.21
CA LEU A 172 5.13 6.64 13.39
C LEU A 172 5.48 7.22 12.03
N THR A 173 6.64 6.82 11.48
CA THR A 173 7.09 7.29 10.18
C THR A 173 7.88 6.20 9.45
N ASN A 174 7.99 6.33 8.12
CA ASN A 174 8.69 5.38 7.27
C ASN A 174 9.39 6.04 6.08
N HIS A 175 9.45 7.40 6.04
CA HIS A 175 10.13 8.09 4.95
C HIS A 175 10.75 9.41 5.42
N ARG A 176 11.91 9.77 4.86
CA ARG A 176 12.56 11.08 5.00
C ARG A 176 12.55 11.80 3.67
N ILE A 177 12.30 13.11 3.68
CA ILE A 177 12.31 13.94 2.47
C ILE A 177 13.61 13.72 1.69
N GLY A 178 13.47 13.46 0.38
CA GLY A 178 14.58 13.25 -0.52
C GLY A 178 15.11 11.81 -0.58
N TRP A 179 14.52 10.88 0.17
CA TRP A 179 14.81 9.47 -0.03
C TRP A 179 14.08 8.93 -1.27
N ASP A 180 14.77 8.08 -2.00
CA ASP A 180 14.26 7.33 -3.15
C ASP A 180 13.66 5.97 -2.76
N HIS A 181 13.46 5.73 -1.48
CA HIS A 181 12.92 4.49 -0.92
C HIS A 181 12.04 4.77 0.30
N ILE A 182 11.14 3.84 0.60
CA ILE A 182 10.27 3.85 1.77
C ILE A 182 10.77 2.78 2.74
N ALA A 183 11.01 3.17 4.00
CA ALA A 183 11.51 2.29 5.04
C ALA A 183 10.36 1.59 5.78
N GLY A 184 10.50 0.29 6.03
CA GLY A 184 9.48 -0.49 6.74
C GLY A 184 8.77 -1.48 5.85
N GLY A 185 7.79 -2.16 6.40
CA GLY A 185 7.04 -3.18 5.70
C GLY A 185 6.19 -4.03 6.64
N VAL A 186 5.52 -5.02 6.07
CA VAL A 186 4.80 -6.06 6.81
C VAL A 186 5.68 -7.30 6.88
N ARG A 187 5.70 -7.94 8.05
CA ARG A 187 6.34 -9.25 8.27
C ARG A 187 5.42 -10.18 9.03
N ASP A 188 5.64 -11.48 8.91
CA ASP A 188 5.10 -12.50 9.83
C ASP A 188 6.24 -13.39 10.31
N CYS A 189 6.51 -13.36 11.61
CA CYS A 189 7.53 -14.19 12.26
C CYS A 189 6.89 -15.38 13.00
N GLY A 190 5.74 -15.86 12.54
CA GLY A 190 5.03 -17.01 13.08
C GLY A 190 4.06 -16.67 14.22
N ALA A 191 3.83 -15.39 14.48
CA ALA A 191 2.86 -14.92 15.48
C ALA A 191 1.77 -14.01 14.87
N GLY A 192 1.58 -14.10 13.55
CA GLY A 192 0.71 -13.25 12.76
C GLY A 192 1.40 -11.99 12.25
N PRO A 193 0.81 -11.35 11.21
CA PRO A 193 1.38 -10.18 10.56
C PRO A 193 1.55 -9.00 11.52
N GLU A 194 2.65 -8.26 11.35
CA GLU A 194 2.89 -6.99 12.01
C GLU A 194 3.60 -6.02 11.07
N MET A 195 3.30 -4.74 11.21
CA MET A 195 3.95 -3.67 10.48
C MET A 195 5.19 -3.21 11.21
N VAL A 196 6.34 -3.10 10.52
CA VAL A 196 7.60 -2.66 11.12
C VAL A 196 8.02 -1.33 10.50
N LEU A 197 8.18 -0.29 11.31
CA LEU A 197 8.51 1.05 10.86
C LEU A 197 9.20 1.86 11.98
N ALA A 198 9.65 3.08 11.69
CA ALA A 198 10.32 3.93 12.66
C ALA A 198 9.33 4.68 13.57
N SER A 199 9.74 4.99 14.81
CA SER A 199 9.10 6.04 15.62
C SER A 199 9.20 7.40 14.93
N GLY A 200 8.27 8.32 15.23
CA GLY A 200 8.19 9.62 14.57
C GLY A 200 9.44 10.50 14.66
N ASP A 201 10.32 10.23 15.61
CA ASP A 201 11.63 10.86 15.79
C ASP A 201 12.80 10.06 15.22
N TRP A 202 12.55 8.90 14.61
CA TRP A 202 13.55 7.98 14.07
C TRP A 202 14.51 7.38 15.09
N SER A 203 14.20 7.42 16.37
CA SER A 203 15.08 6.87 17.41
C SER A 203 14.90 5.38 17.62
N ARG A 204 13.70 4.86 17.35
CA ARG A 204 13.28 3.48 17.65
C ARG A 204 12.67 2.78 16.46
N LEU A 205 12.87 1.48 16.40
CA LEU A 205 12.18 0.56 15.51
C LEU A 205 10.94 0.03 16.24
N MET A 206 9.79 0.14 15.61
CA MET A 206 8.48 -0.21 16.18
C MET A 206 7.85 -1.34 15.38
N ALA A 207 7.32 -2.34 16.07
CA ALA A 207 6.42 -3.33 15.49
C ALA A 207 4.99 -3.02 15.93
N VAL A 208 4.07 -2.96 14.97
CA VAL A 208 2.67 -2.57 15.17
C VAL A 208 1.75 -3.69 14.72
N ARG A 209 0.80 -4.05 15.56
CA ARG A 209 -0.24 -5.05 15.28
C ARG A 209 -1.61 -4.41 15.22
N LEU A 210 -2.43 -4.93 14.33
CA LEU A 210 -3.87 -4.73 14.32
C LEU A 210 -4.53 -5.87 15.11
N ASP A 211 -5.40 -5.52 16.04
CA ASP A 211 -6.19 -6.49 16.80
C ASP A 211 -7.56 -5.88 17.12
N GLY A 212 -8.63 -6.52 16.64
CA GLY A 212 -9.99 -6.09 16.89
C GLY A 212 -10.28 -4.63 16.52
N GLY A 213 -9.68 -4.12 15.44
CA GLY A 213 -9.82 -2.74 14.98
C GLY A 213 -9.00 -1.71 15.77
N SER A 214 -8.02 -2.15 16.56
CA SER A 214 -7.13 -1.30 17.33
C SER A 214 -5.66 -1.57 17.00
N LEU A 215 -4.83 -0.52 16.93
CA LEU A 215 -3.40 -0.63 16.73
C LEU A 215 -2.65 -0.57 18.06
N SER A 216 -1.73 -1.52 18.25
CA SER A 216 -0.79 -1.53 19.37
C SER A 216 0.64 -1.55 18.85
N ALA A 217 1.50 -0.70 19.41
CA ALA A 217 2.91 -0.62 19.01
C ALA A 217 3.81 -1.06 20.17
N ARG A 218 4.84 -1.83 19.84
CA ARG A 218 5.94 -2.19 20.75
C ARG A 218 7.28 -1.81 20.15
N GLU A 219 8.21 -1.38 20.97
CA GLU A 219 9.60 -1.19 20.56
C GLU A 219 10.27 -2.53 20.32
N VAL A 220 11.02 -2.64 19.22
CA VAL A 220 11.81 -3.84 18.88
C VAL A 220 13.30 -3.56 18.81
N GLY A 221 13.71 -2.31 18.98
CA GLY A 221 15.12 -1.91 19.03
C GLY A 221 15.33 -0.44 18.67
N ARG A 222 16.59 -0.04 18.59
CA ARG A 222 16.97 1.25 18.00
C ARG A 222 16.79 1.22 16.50
N TYR A 223 16.37 2.34 15.92
CA TYR A 223 16.27 2.45 14.48
C TYR A 223 17.65 2.63 13.84
N ASP A 224 18.00 1.73 12.93
CA ASP A 224 18.96 1.89 11.84
C ASP A 224 18.54 0.97 10.68
N ALA A 225 19.13 1.16 9.49
CA ALA A 225 18.73 0.40 8.29
C ALA A 225 18.97 -1.11 8.45
N ALA A 226 20.10 -1.53 9.06
CA ALA A 226 20.40 -2.94 9.26
C ALA A 226 19.47 -3.59 10.29
N ALA A 227 19.08 -2.86 11.35
CA ALA A 227 18.10 -3.33 12.33
C ALA A 227 16.72 -3.49 11.69
N LEU A 228 16.31 -2.57 10.79
CA LEU A 228 15.06 -2.69 10.05
C LEU A 228 15.07 -3.92 9.14
N GLU A 229 16.13 -4.13 8.34
CA GLU A 229 16.26 -5.29 7.47
C GLU A 229 16.24 -6.61 8.27
N ALA A 230 16.99 -6.66 9.37
CA ALA A 230 16.99 -7.83 10.27
C ALA A 230 15.60 -8.09 10.85
N ALA A 231 14.91 -7.05 11.29
CA ALA A 231 13.57 -7.16 11.82
C ALA A 231 12.58 -7.66 10.76
N LEU A 232 12.60 -7.11 9.54
CA LEU A 232 11.74 -7.57 8.43
C LEU A 232 12.03 -9.02 8.04
N ALA A 233 13.28 -9.48 8.17
CA ALA A 233 13.68 -10.85 7.94
C ALA A 233 13.52 -11.77 9.16
N CYS A 234 12.82 -11.34 10.21
CA CYS A 234 12.61 -12.11 11.46
C CYS A 234 13.90 -12.52 12.18
N ARG A 235 14.90 -11.65 12.17
CA ARG A 235 16.23 -11.90 12.79
C ARG A 235 16.53 -10.88 13.88
#